data_ee7e851fc84366b34e71848dd3ac9466
#
_entry.id   ee7e851fc84366b34e71848dd3ac9466
#
_cell.length_a   1.000
_cell.length_b   1.000
_cell.length_c   1.000
_cell.angle_alpha   90.00
_cell.angle_beta   90.00
_cell.angle_gamma   90.00
#
_symmetry.space_group_name_H-M   'P 1'
#
loop_
_entity.id
_entity.type
_entity.pdbx_description
1 polymer ?
#
loop_
_entity_poly.entity_id
_entity_poly.type
_entity_poly.pdbx_seq_one_letter_code
_entity_poly.pdbx_strand_id
1 'polypeptide(L)'
;MDDNDVPYVPMELVSNIIGVVVVISLCLWLGVAYRLWVIARTKPTVREGLSLSEPESTSVSVIIPVHNEERVIHVCASSLRNQSFKELQIIFVLDRCNDGTLEILKKHAKEDDRICIIENDSCPEGWAGKCNAAKIGASKATGKWMLFTDADTIFDKELIKCAVASAIKRKAALLSLLSTLTITKNFERIIQPIASTFLVRQFPVDRINREQRPRPFANGQFLLFTNEMYTSIGGHVAVKEELLEDIAFARIVHQAGGRVQVLFADGLLQCSMYSTFEAFKQGWKRIYIEASSRNVNRLFRS
;
A
#
# COMPACT_ATOMS: atom_id res chain seq x y z
N MET A 1 54.05 38.57 3.80
CA MET A 1 53.14 37.39 3.60
C MET A 1 52.16 37.84 2.53
N ASP A 2 52.41 37.40 1.30
CA ASP A 2 51.60 37.82 0.13
C ASP A 2 50.27 37.08 0.15
N ASP A 3 49.20 37.87 0.23
CA ASP A 3 47.80 37.41 0.38
C ASP A 3 47.12 37.15 -0.99
N ASN A 4 47.86 36.75 -2.04
CA ASN A 4 47.34 36.69 -3.41
C ASN A 4 47.46 35.32 -4.12
N ASP A 5 47.59 34.21 -3.40
CA ASP A 5 47.55 32.89 -4.03
C ASP A 5 46.15 32.25 -4.00
N VAL A 6 45.16 32.97 -4.51
CA VAL A 6 43.90 32.32 -4.90
C VAL A 6 44.15 31.66 -6.27
N PRO A 7 44.10 30.32 -6.41
CA PRO A 7 44.37 29.66 -7.67
C PRO A 7 43.36 30.12 -8.74
N TYR A 8 43.87 30.77 -9.79
CA TYR A 8 43.09 31.22 -10.94
C TYR A 8 42.56 29.99 -11.69
N VAL A 9 41.26 29.74 -11.62
CA VAL A 9 40.60 28.71 -12.41
C VAL A 9 40.16 29.35 -13.74
N PRO A 10 40.63 28.82 -14.89
CA PRO A 10 40.22 29.34 -16.20
C PRO A 10 38.71 29.27 -16.37
N MET A 11 38.05 30.37 -16.78
CA MET A 11 36.61 30.43 -17.03
C MET A 11 36.14 29.36 -18.02
N GLU A 12 36.94 28.98 -19.01
CA GLU A 12 36.65 27.91 -19.95
C GLU A 12 36.54 26.54 -19.26
N LEU A 13 37.40 26.26 -18.29
CA LEU A 13 37.33 24.97 -17.53
C LEU A 13 36.05 24.92 -16.72
N VAL A 14 35.66 26.01 -16.06
CA VAL A 14 34.41 26.12 -15.30
C VAL A 14 33.19 25.92 -16.23
N SER A 15 33.20 26.59 -17.39
CA SER A 15 32.12 26.44 -18.39
C SER A 15 31.99 25.01 -18.90
N ASN A 16 33.12 24.36 -19.19
CA ASN A 16 33.11 22.95 -19.66
C ASN A 16 32.61 21.99 -18.57
N ILE A 17 33.01 22.15 -17.32
CA ILE A 17 32.51 21.36 -16.20
C ILE A 17 31.00 21.55 -16.02
N ILE A 18 30.50 22.76 -16.06
CA ILE A 18 29.06 23.05 -15.99
C ILE A 18 28.34 22.38 -17.16
N GLY A 19 28.86 22.51 -18.38
CA GLY A 19 28.30 21.86 -19.57
C GLY A 19 28.18 20.33 -19.41
N VAL A 20 29.22 19.67 -18.92
CA VAL A 20 29.21 18.22 -18.67
C VAL A 20 28.18 17.87 -17.60
N VAL A 21 28.11 18.59 -16.49
CA VAL A 21 27.13 18.38 -15.42
C VAL A 21 25.70 18.53 -15.93
N VAL A 22 25.43 19.54 -16.75
CA VAL A 22 24.12 19.77 -17.36
C VAL A 22 23.74 18.61 -18.29
N VAL A 23 24.66 18.14 -19.14
CA VAL A 23 24.39 17.00 -20.05
C VAL A 23 24.13 15.73 -19.26
N ILE A 24 24.92 15.42 -18.24
CA ILE A 24 24.70 14.24 -17.37
C ILE A 24 23.32 14.34 -16.69
N SER A 25 22.99 15.50 -16.13
CA SER A 25 21.70 15.73 -15.49
C SER A 25 20.54 15.53 -16.46
N LEU A 26 20.65 16.06 -17.67
CA LEU A 26 19.64 15.91 -18.73
C LEU A 26 19.46 14.43 -19.11
N CYS A 27 20.54 13.69 -19.31
CA CYS A 27 20.49 12.26 -19.63
C CYS A 27 19.82 11.45 -18.49
N LEU A 28 20.14 11.76 -17.23
CA LEU A 28 19.49 11.14 -16.09
C LEU A 28 17.98 11.39 -16.07
N TRP A 29 17.55 12.63 -16.26
CA TRP A 29 16.13 13.00 -16.28
C TRP A 29 15.38 12.40 -17.46
N LEU A 30 16.00 12.35 -18.64
CA LEU A 30 15.43 11.66 -19.82
C LEU A 30 15.29 10.16 -19.55
N GLY A 31 16.26 9.54 -18.90
CA GLY A 31 16.18 8.15 -18.46
C GLY A 31 15.03 7.90 -17.47
N VAL A 32 14.85 8.77 -16.50
CA VAL A 32 13.72 8.72 -15.55
C VAL A 32 12.39 8.88 -16.27
N ALA A 33 12.28 9.90 -17.15
CA ALA A 33 11.06 10.16 -17.91
C ALA A 33 10.68 8.97 -18.83
N TYR A 34 11.66 8.37 -19.51
CA TYR A 34 11.46 7.17 -20.31
C TYR A 34 10.96 5.99 -19.47
N ARG A 35 11.58 5.74 -18.30
CA ARG A 35 11.11 4.66 -17.39
C ARG A 35 9.70 4.90 -16.90
N LEU A 36 9.36 6.12 -16.51
CA LEU A 36 8.00 6.47 -16.10
C LEU A 36 6.99 6.27 -17.23
N TRP A 37 7.37 6.64 -18.45
CA TRP A 37 6.54 6.42 -19.64
C TRP A 37 6.31 4.92 -19.93
N VAL A 38 7.35 4.09 -19.81
CA VAL A 38 7.22 2.63 -19.95
C VAL A 38 6.30 2.07 -18.89
N ILE A 39 6.51 2.43 -17.60
CA ILE A 39 5.65 2.00 -16.50
C ILE A 39 4.20 2.41 -16.76
N ALA A 40 3.94 3.65 -17.15
CA ALA A 40 2.60 4.14 -17.42
C ALA A 40 1.87 3.37 -18.52
N ARG A 41 2.62 2.86 -19.52
CA ARG A 41 2.04 2.10 -20.66
C ARG A 41 1.94 0.59 -20.42
N THR A 42 2.82 0.04 -19.60
CA THR A 42 2.91 -1.42 -19.38
C THR A 42 2.49 -1.85 -17.96
N LYS A 43 2.07 -0.89 -17.13
CA LYS A 43 1.68 -1.17 -15.75
C LYS A 43 0.57 -2.22 -15.69
N PRO A 44 0.75 -3.28 -14.90
CA PRO A 44 -0.33 -4.21 -14.64
C PRO A 44 -1.39 -3.52 -13.77
N THR A 45 -2.64 -3.52 -14.22
CA THR A 45 -3.75 -2.87 -13.51
C THR A 45 -4.82 -3.88 -13.09
N VAL A 46 -5.45 -3.64 -11.96
CA VAL A 46 -6.57 -4.45 -11.47
C VAL A 46 -7.81 -4.31 -12.37
N ARG A 47 -7.88 -3.27 -13.22
CA ARG A 47 -8.96 -3.11 -14.22
C ARG A 47 -9.04 -4.25 -15.21
N GLU A 48 -7.98 -5.03 -15.41
CA GLU A 48 -8.05 -6.24 -16.23
C GLU A 48 -9.14 -7.21 -15.73
N GLY A 49 -9.44 -7.18 -14.42
CA GLY A 49 -10.51 -7.98 -13.81
C GLY A 49 -11.92 -7.63 -14.31
N LEU A 50 -12.14 -6.43 -14.89
CA LEU A 50 -13.43 -6.04 -15.47
C LEU A 50 -13.81 -6.91 -16.68
N SER A 51 -12.83 -7.42 -17.41
CA SER A 51 -13.02 -8.30 -18.56
C SER A 51 -13.01 -9.81 -18.23
N LEU A 52 -12.79 -10.16 -16.97
CA LEU A 52 -12.77 -11.54 -16.52
C LEU A 52 -14.16 -11.96 -16.04
N SER A 53 -14.45 -13.26 -16.17
CA SER A 53 -15.66 -13.86 -15.61
C SER A 53 -15.71 -13.64 -14.10
N GLU A 54 -16.91 -13.50 -13.57
CA GLU A 54 -17.09 -13.45 -12.12
C GLU A 54 -16.64 -14.76 -11.51
N PRO A 55 -15.81 -14.73 -10.44
CA PRO A 55 -15.33 -15.96 -9.83
C PRO A 55 -16.48 -16.72 -9.19
N GLU A 56 -16.73 -17.94 -9.64
CA GLU A 56 -17.75 -18.79 -9.08
C GLU A 56 -17.36 -19.33 -7.69
N SER A 57 -18.33 -19.49 -6.82
CA SER A 57 -18.20 -20.18 -5.51
C SER A 57 -17.04 -19.64 -4.65
N THR A 58 -16.82 -18.34 -4.65
CA THR A 58 -15.78 -17.72 -3.81
C THR A 58 -16.36 -16.65 -2.91
N SER A 59 -15.73 -16.44 -1.75
CA SER A 59 -16.15 -15.46 -0.74
C SER A 59 -14.96 -14.68 -0.23
N VAL A 60 -15.21 -13.44 0.20
CA VAL A 60 -14.18 -12.54 0.72
C VAL A 60 -14.60 -12.04 2.09
N SER A 61 -13.71 -12.13 3.08
CA SER A 61 -13.82 -11.39 4.33
C SER A 61 -12.90 -10.17 4.26
N VAL A 62 -13.48 -8.97 4.34
CA VAL A 62 -12.74 -7.70 4.42
C VAL A 62 -12.54 -7.37 5.88
N ILE A 63 -11.30 -7.22 6.30
CA ILE A 63 -10.89 -6.92 7.67
C ILE A 63 -10.32 -5.50 7.72
N ILE A 64 -10.94 -4.66 8.51
CA ILE A 64 -10.61 -3.24 8.62
C ILE A 64 -10.25 -2.91 10.09
N PRO A 65 -8.96 -2.84 10.46
CA PRO A 65 -8.53 -2.26 11.73
C PRO A 65 -8.87 -0.77 11.76
N VAL A 66 -9.49 -0.31 12.84
CA VAL A 66 -9.97 1.07 12.98
C VAL A 66 -9.52 1.64 14.31
N HIS A 67 -8.92 2.86 14.31
CA HIS A 67 -8.54 3.58 15.52
C HIS A 67 -8.84 5.07 15.40
N ASN A 68 -9.97 5.54 15.94
CA ASN A 68 -10.39 6.94 15.92
C ASN A 68 -10.49 7.54 14.48
N GLU A 69 -11.34 6.93 13.66
CA GLU A 69 -11.50 7.27 12.24
C GLU A 69 -12.86 7.90 11.89
N GLU A 70 -13.49 8.61 12.85
CA GLU A 70 -14.82 9.20 12.68
C GLU A 70 -14.98 10.05 11.41
N ARG A 71 -13.87 10.68 10.94
CA ARG A 71 -13.88 11.58 9.78
C ARG A 71 -13.99 10.86 8.44
N VAL A 72 -13.51 9.63 8.35
CA VAL A 72 -13.37 8.90 7.08
C VAL A 72 -14.17 7.61 7.04
N ILE A 73 -14.47 7.02 8.20
CA ILE A 73 -15.07 5.67 8.29
C ILE A 73 -16.42 5.56 7.59
N HIS A 74 -17.22 6.63 7.56
CA HIS A 74 -18.51 6.65 6.85
C HIS A 74 -18.32 6.38 5.35
N VAL A 75 -17.33 7.03 4.73
CA VAL A 75 -17.07 6.89 3.29
C VAL A 75 -16.52 5.48 2.98
N CYS A 76 -15.60 4.98 3.80
CA CYS A 76 -15.06 3.63 3.68
C CYS A 76 -16.19 2.58 3.78
N ALA A 77 -17.00 2.62 4.85
CA ALA A 77 -18.11 1.69 5.05
C ALA A 77 -19.14 1.76 3.93
N SER A 78 -19.52 2.96 3.47
CA SER A 78 -20.42 3.15 2.34
C SER A 78 -19.88 2.54 1.05
N SER A 79 -18.58 2.71 0.77
CA SER A 79 -17.95 2.16 -0.43
C SER A 79 -17.88 0.63 -0.43
N LEU A 80 -17.68 0.01 0.73
CA LEU A 80 -17.70 -1.44 0.91
C LEU A 80 -19.11 -2.03 0.79
N ARG A 81 -20.13 -1.36 1.33
CA ARG A 81 -21.53 -1.76 1.17
C ARG A 81 -21.97 -1.77 -0.30
N ASN A 82 -21.47 -0.82 -1.09
CA ASN A 82 -21.81 -0.67 -2.50
C ASN A 82 -21.06 -1.61 -3.45
N GLN A 83 -20.28 -2.59 -2.93
CA GLN A 83 -19.60 -3.55 -3.79
C GLN A 83 -20.57 -4.42 -4.59
N SER A 84 -20.26 -4.65 -5.87
CA SER A 84 -21.02 -5.58 -6.73
C SER A 84 -20.83 -7.03 -6.33
N PHE A 85 -19.69 -7.36 -5.72
CA PHE A 85 -19.37 -8.71 -5.23
C PHE A 85 -20.28 -9.10 -4.05
N LYS A 86 -21.07 -10.18 -4.20
CA LYS A 86 -22.14 -10.56 -3.27
C LYS A 86 -21.65 -11.28 -2.02
N GLU A 87 -20.76 -12.25 -2.19
CA GLU A 87 -20.27 -13.14 -1.13
C GLU A 87 -19.20 -12.42 -0.29
N LEU A 88 -19.65 -11.37 0.43
CA LEU A 88 -18.79 -10.44 1.16
C LEU A 88 -19.16 -10.42 2.64
N GLN A 89 -18.16 -10.59 3.51
CA GLN A 89 -18.21 -10.30 4.94
C GLN A 89 -17.34 -9.07 5.22
N ILE A 90 -17.85 -8.10 5.97
CA ILE A 90 -17.14 -6.85 6.27
C ILE A 90 -16.93 -6.78 7.78
N ILE A 91 -15.69 -6.80 8.24
CA ILE A 91 -15.33 -6.88 9.67
C ILE A 91 -14.56 -5.62 10.06
N PHE A 92 -15.20 -4.72 10.79
CA PHE A 92 -14.55 -3.57 11.41
C PHE A 92 -14.09 -3.95 12.82
N VAL A 93 -12.80 -3.77 13.11
CA VAL A 93 -12.23 -4.02 14.43
C VAL A 93 -11.79 -2.67 15.03
N LEU A 94 -12.57 -2.18 15.97
CA LEU A 94 -12.33 -0.92 16.68
C LEU A 94 -11.26 -1.16 17.75
N ASP A 95 -10.07 -0.64 17.53
CA ASP A 95 -8.95 -0.77 18.46
C ASP A 95 -8.91 0.47 19.36
N ARG A 96 -9.44 0.35 20.58
CA ARG A 96 -9.42 1.42 21.60
C ARG A 96 -9.95 2.75 21.06
N CYS A 97 -11.06 2.72 20.32
CA CYS A 97 -11.72 3.92 19.82
C CYS A 97 -12.43 4.68 20.95
N ASN A 98 -12.31 6.01 20.93
CA ASN A 98 -12.95 6.91 21.90
C ASN A 98 -13.64 8.12 21.26
N ASP A 99 -13.84 8.09 19.94
CA ASP A 99 -14.54 9.08 19.14
C ASP A 99 -15.89 8.55 18.59
N GLY A 100 -16.50 9.26 17.65
CA GLY A 100 -17.78 8.88 17.02
C GLY A 100 -17.74 7.69 16.08
N THR A 101 -16.60 7.01 15.89
CA THR A 101 -16.42 5.92 14.93
C THR A 101 -17.44 4.78 15.13
N LEU A 102 -17.63 4.31 16.36
CA LEU A 102 -18.54 3.22 16.70
C LEU A 102 -20.00 3.55 16.30
N GLU A 103 -20.45 4.74 16.63
CA GLU A 103 -21.83 5.16 16.36
C GLU A 103 -22.11 5.27 14.85
N ILE A 104 -21.11 5.68 14.08
CA ILE A 104 -21.20 5.70 12.61
C ILE A 104 -21.34 4.27 12.08
N LEU A 105 -20.47 3.35 12.53
CA LEU A 105 -20.50 1.96 12.05
C LEU A 105 -21.78 1.22 12.47
N LYS A 106 -22.31 1.45 13.67
CA LYS A 106 -23.60 0.89 14.11
C LYS A 106 -24.76 1.28 13.18
N LYS A 107 -24.75 2.50 12.60
CA LYS A 107 -25.74 2.90 11.61
C LYS A 107 -25.62 2.07 10.33
N HIS A 108 -24.40 1.88 9.83
CA HIS A 108 -24.15 1.04 8.66
C HIS A 108 -24.55 -0.42 8.89
N ALA A 109 -24.25 -0.98 10.06
CA ALA A 109 -24.56 -2.39 10.39
C ALA A 109 -26.07 -2.65 10.51
N LYS A 110 -26.89 -1.63 10.84
CA LYS A 110 -28.37 -1.75 10.82
C LYS A 110 -28.93 -1.86 9.40
N GLU A 111 -28.20 -1.42 8.41
CA GLU A 111 -28.63 -1.36 7.01
C GLU A 111 -28.00 -2.45 6.15
N ASP A 112 -27.01 -3.21 6.69
CA ASP A 112 -26.29 -4.23 5.94
C ASP A 112 -25.77 -5.33 6.87
N ASP A 113 -26.40 -6.50 6.82
CA ASP A 113 -26.10 -7.66 7.67
C ASP A 113 -24.72 -8.29 7.41
N ARG A 114 -24.03 -7.92 6.33
CA ARG A 114 -22.65 -8.32 6.04
C ARG A 114 -21.63 -7.66 6.95
N ILE A 115 -22.02 -6.60 7.67
CA ILE A 115 -21.14 -5.82 8.55
C ILE A 115 -21.12 -6.43 9.94
N CYS A 116 -19.91 -6.78 10.39
CA CYS A 116 -19.60 -7.21 11.73
C CYS A 116 -18.70 -6.16 12.42
N ILE A 117 -19.07 -5.73 13.61
CA ILE A 117 -18.28 -4.78 14.41
C ILE A 117 -17.72 -5.53 15.62
N ILE A 118 -16.41 -5.40 15.85
CA ILE A 118 -15.71 -5.97 16.99
C ILE A 118 -15.03 -4.84 17.74
N GLU A 119 -15.38 -4.66 19.00
CA GLU A 119 -14.72 -3.71 19.90
C GLU A 119 -13.56 -4.40 20.60
N ASN A 120 -12.40 -3.76 20.61
CA ASN A 120 -11.19 -4.23 21.27
C ASN A 120 -10.59 -3.12 22.12
N ASP A 121 -10.59 -3.31 23.43
CA ASP A 121 -10.18 -2.31 24.42
C ASP A 121 -8.72 -2.44 24.85
N SER A 122 -8.00 -3.45 24.35
CA SER A 122 -6.63 -3.72 24.76
C SER A 122 -5.72 -4.13 23.61
N CYS A 123 -4.44 -3.81 23.75
CA CYS A 123 -3.39 -4.29 22.87
C CYS A 123 -2.31 -4.97 23.72
N PRO A 124 -2.02 -6.27 23.49
CA PRO A 124 -0.99 -6.96 24.25
C PRO A 124 0.39 -6.32 24.05
N GLU A 125 1.23 -6.42 25.07
CA GLU A 125 2.62 -5.97 24.96
C GLU A 125 3.34 -6.66 23.79
N GLY A 126 4.20 -5.93 23.09
CA GLY A 126 4.91 -6.42 21.91
C GLY A 126 4.06 -6.53 20.63
N TRP A 127 2.84 -5.98 20.62
CA TRP A 127 2.01 -5.92 19.41
C TRP A 127 1.86 -4.49 18.89
N ALA A 128 1.97 -4.32 17.58
CA ALA A 128 1.46 -3.12 16.93
C ALA A 128 -0.09 -3.17 16.95
N GLY A 129 -0.75 -2.07 17.35
CA GLY A 129 -2.21 -2.03 17.51
C GLY A 129 -2.96 -2.48 16.24
N LYS A 130 -2.55 -1.99 15.07
CA LYS A 130 -3.10 -2.40 13.77
C LYS A 130 -2.99 -3.91 13.54
N CYS A 131 -1.82 -4.50 13.83
CA CYS A 131 -1.61 -5.95 13.67
C CYS A 131 -2.48 -6.76 14.63
N ASN A 132 -2.64 -6.31 15.89
CA ASN A 132 -3.51 -6.98 16.86
C ASN A 132 -4.98 -6.93 16.41
N ALA A 133 -5.47 -5.77 16.01
CA ALA A 133 -6.83 -5.61 15.50
C ALA A 133 -7.08 -6.45 14.23
N ALA A 134 -6.13 -6.46 13.30
CA ALA A 134 -6.21 -7.30 12.10
C ALA A 134 -6.26 -8.80 12.42
N LYS A 135 -5.46 -9.27 13.41
CA LYS A 135 -5.52 -10.66 13.90
C LYS A 135 -6.89 -10.99 14.49
N ILE A 136 -7.45 -10.09 15.30
CA ILE A 136 -8.79 -10.30 15.89
C ILE A 136 -9.83 -10.42 14.79
N GLY A 137 -9.83 -9.53 13.81
CA GLY A 137 -10.74 -9.61 12.67
C GLY A 137 -10.55 -10.88 11.86
N ALA A 138 -9.31 -11.29 11.59
CA ALA A 138 -8.99 -12.51 10.87
C ALA A 138 -9.55 -13.76 11.56
N SER A 139 -9.61 -13.80 12.90
CA SER A 139 -10.18 -14.92 13.65
C SER A 139 -11.69 -15.10 13.47
N LYS A 140 -12.38 -14.08 12.94
CA LYS A 140 -13.83 -14.11 12.63
C LYS A 140 -14.10 -14.19 11.14
N ALA A 141 -13.06 -14.17 10.33
CA ALA A 141 -13.18 -14.27 8.87
C ALA A 141 -13.57 -15.68 8.44
N THR A 142 -14.57 -15.78 7.55
CA THR A 142 -15.10 -17.05 7.01
C THR A 142 -14.84 -17.20 5.51
N GLY A 143 -14.35 -16.13 4.88
CA GLY A 143 -14.11 -16.09 3.44
C GLY A 143 -12.95 -16.98 2.98
N LYS A 144 -13.04 -17.47 1.74
CA LYS A 144 -11.93 -18.14 1.05
C LYS A 144 -10.76 -17.19 0.78
N TRP A 145 -11.07 -15.89 0.70
CA TRP A 145 -10.12 -14.82 0.59
C TRP A 145 -10.24 -13.90 1.80
N MET A 146 -9.10 -13.43 2.29
CA MET A 146 -9.00 -12.44 3.36
C MET A 146 -8.40 -11.16 2.78
N LEU A 147 -9.16 -10.06 2.83
CA LEU A 147 -8.72 -8.74 2.42
C LEU A 147 -8.48 -7.88 3.65
N PHE A 148 -7.25 -7.46 3.87
CA PHE A 148 -6.92 -6.43 4.86
C PHE A 148 -6.79 -5.09 4.17
N THR A 149 -7.41 -4.06 4.75
CA THR A 149 -7.41 -2.70 4.21
C THR A 149 -7.48 -1.65 5.32
N ASP A 150 -7.04 -0.42 5.01
CA ASP A 150 -7.10 0.70 5.94
C ASP A 150 -8.48 1.36 5.92
N ALA A 151 -8.83 2.05 7.02
CA ALA A 151 -10.12 2.70 7.21
C ALA A 151 -10.30 3.99 6.37
N ASP A 152 -9.21 4.54 5.82
CA ASP A 152 -9.17 5.75 4.98
C ASP A 152 -9.21 5.46 3.47
N THR A 153 -9.57 4.23 3.10
CA THR A 153 -9.68 3.78 1.70
C THR A 153 -11.10 3.90 1.16
N ILE A 154 -11.21 4.18 -0.13
CA ILE A 154 -12.47 4.28 -0.87
C ILE A 154 -12.44 3.28 -2.02
N PHE A 155 -13.42 2.40 -2.06
CA PHE A 155 -13.55 1.31 -3.02
C PHE A 155 -14.53 1.69 -4.15
N ASP A 156 -14.10 1.55 -5.40
CA ASP A 156 -15.05 1.51 -6.51
C ASP A 156 -15.91 0.23 -6.39
N LYS A 157 -17.15 0.28 -6.87
CA LYS A 157 -18.11 -0.81 -6.76
C LYS A 157 -17.64 -2.15 -7.36
N GLU A 158 -16.75 -2.14 -8.34
CA GLU A 158 -16.23 -3.32 -9.02
C GLU A 158 -14.88 -3.80 -8.46
N LEU A 159 -14.29 -3.11 -7.48
CA LEU A 159 -12.93 -3.35 -7.06
C LEU A 159 -12.70 -4.77 -6.55
N ILE A 160 -13.52 -5.25 -5.60
CA ILE A 160 -13.32 -6.57 -4.98
C ILE A 160 -13.46 -7.68 -6.03
N LYS A 161 -14.47 -7.59 -6.89
CA LYS A 161 -14.66 -8.51 -8.02
C LYS A 161 -13.44 -8.56 -8.92
N CYS A 162 -12.94 -7.40 -9.34
CA CYS A 162 -11.76 -7.30 -10.19
C CYS A 162 -10.50 -7.84 -9.50
N ALA A 163 -10.32 -7.56 -8.22
CA ALA A 163 -9.16 -8.02 -7.47
C ALA A 163 -9.14 -9.54 -7.32
N VAL A 164 -10.27 -10.16 -6.97
CA VAL A 164 -10.37 -11.61 -6.85
C VAL A 164 -10.16 -12.30 -8.20
N ALA A 165 -10.81 -11.81 -9.26
CA ALA A 165 -10.64 -12.34 -10.62
C ALA A 165 -9.17 -12.24 -11.08
N SER A 166 -8.52 -11.11 -10.84
CA SER A 166 -7.10 -10.90 -11.16
C SER A 166 -6.19 -11.80 -10.33
N ALA A 167 -6.48 -11.99 -9.03
CA ALA A 167 -5.71 -12.88 -8.16
C ALA A 167 -5.77 -14.33 -8.62
N ILE A 168 -6.95 -14.82 -8.96
CA ILE A 168 -7.15 -16.18 -9.50
C ILE A 168 -6.41 -16.35 -10.83
N LYS A 169 -6.61 -15.44 -11.79
CA LYS A 169 -5.93 -15.47 -13.10
C LYS A 169 -4.41 -15.53 -12.96
N ARG A 170 -3.86 -14.76 -12.01
CA ARG A 170 -2.42 -14.65 -11.77
C ARG A 170 -1.88 -15.71 -10.81
N LYS A 171 -2.75 -16.60 -10.27
CA LYS A 171 -2.41 -17.60 -9.25
C LYS A 171 -1.69 -16.94 -8.06
N ALA A 172 -2.17 -15.78 -7.62
CA ALA A 172 -1.59 -15.05 -6.51
C ALA A 172 -2.03 -15.66 -5.17
N ALA A 173 -1.08 -15.92 -4.30
CA ALA A 173 -1.35 -16.24 -2.90
C ALA A 173 -1.55 -14.96 -2.07
N LEU A 174 -0.92 -13.86 -2.51
CA LEU A 174 -1.10 -12.50 -2.03
C LEU A 174 -1.18 -11.54 -3.22
N LEU A 175 -2.31 -10.85 -3.36
CA LEU A 175 -2.45 -9.71 -4.27
C LEU A 175 -2.49 -8.42 -3.46
N SER A 176 -1.66 -7.46 -3.83
CA SER A 176 -1.67 -6.12 -3.28
C SER A 176 -1.92 -5.07 -4.35
N LEU A 177 -2.52 -3.94 -3.97
CA LEU A 177 -2.80 -2.85 -4.88
C LEU A 177 -2.04 -1.58 -4.48
N LEU A 178 -1.49 -0.91 -5.48
CA LEU A 178 -1.04 0.47 -5.35
C LEU A 178 -2.24 1.38 -5.58
N SER A 179 -2.75 1.95 -4.50
CA SER A 179 -3.92 2.84 -4.52
C SER A 179 -3.67 4.10 -5.35
N THR A 180 -4.75 4.65 -5.89
CA THR A 180 -4.73 5.99 -6.48
C THR A 180 -4.82 7.01 -5.35
N LEU A 181 -3.77 7.82 -5.19
CA LEU A 181 -3.75 8.84 -4.16
C LEU A 181 -4.64 10.01 -4.56
N THR A 182 -5.57 10.39 -3.68
CA THR A 182 -6.34 11.62 -3.85
C THR A 182 -5.49 12.80 -3.40
N ILE A 183 -5.09 13.63 -4.37
CA ILE A 183 -4.27 14.81 -4.12
C ILE A 183 -5.20 16.01 -3.91
N THR A 184 -5.39 16.44 -2.68
CA THR A 184 -6.26 17.56 -2.34
C THR A 184 -5.49 18.83 -1.98
N LYS A 185 -4.22 18.71 -1.58
CA LYS A 185 -3.42 19.81 -1.03
C LYS A 185 -2.26 20.18 -1.95
N ASN A 186 -1.88 21.48 -1.95
CA ASN A 186 -0.82 21.97 -2.82
C ASN A 186 0.55 21.32 -2.54
N PHE A 187 0.87 21.02 -1.27
CA PHE A 187 2.13 20.36 -0.94
C PHE A 187 2.19 18.92 -1.48
N GLU A 188 1.06 18.21 -1.51
CA GLU A 188 0.97 16.85 -2.04
C GLU A 188 1.29 16.84 -3.54
N ARG A 189 0.81 17.83 -4.30
CA ARG A 189 1.06 17.93 -5.75
C ARG A 189 2.55 18.02 -6.09
N ILE A 190 3.34 18.64 -5.24
CA ILE A 190 4.77 18.90 -5.49
C ILE A 190 5.62 17.79 -4.84
N ILE A 191 5.38 17.48 -3.57
CA ILE A 191 6.30 16.66 -2.78
C ILE A 191 5.98 15.17 -2.93
N GLN A 192 4.70 14.79 -3.08
CA GLN A 192 4.28 13.39 -3.21
C GLN A 192 4.93 12.67 -4.41
N PRO A 193 4.98 13.23 -5.63
CA PRO A 193 5.67 12.60 -6.75
C PRO A 193 7.17 12.37 -6.48
N ILE A 194 7.84 13.34 -5.86
CA ILE A 194 9.27 13.26 -5.52
C ILE A 194 9.50 12.13 -4.51
N ALA A 195 8.72 12.11 -3.42
CA ALA A 195 8.79 11.09 -2.41
C ALA A 195 8.48 9.69 -2.97
N SER A 196 7.47 9.57 -3.82
CA SER A 196 7.10 8.31 -4.46
C SER A 196 8.17 7.78 -5.41
N THR A 197 8.96 8.64 -6.05
CA THR A 197 10.05 8.24 -6.95
C THR A 197 11.08 7.37 -6.24
N PHE A 198 11.37 7.65 -4.98
CA PHE A 198 12.27 6.84 -4.17
C PHE A 198 11.74 5.41 -3.98
N LEU A 199 10.45 5.25 -3.64
CA LEU A 199 9.84 3.93 -3.48
C LEU A 199 9.81 3.14 -4.80
N VAL A 200 9.47 3.80 -5.91
CA VAL A 200 9.48 3.16 -7.23
C VAL A 200 10.89 2.69 -7.62
N ARG A 201 11.93 3.44 -7.23
CA ARG A 201 13.32 3.06 -7.44
C ARG A 201 13.72 1.86 -6.57
N GLN A 202 13.32 1.85 -5.31
CA GLN A 202 13.65 0.79 -4.35
C GLN A 202 12.86 -0.49 -4.63
N PHE A 203 11.59 -0.36 -5.00
CA PHE A 203 10.68 -1.44 -5.33
C PHE A 203 10.16 -1.29 -6.76
N PRO A 204 10.98 -1.62 -7.77
CA PRO A 204 10.58 -1.48 -9.17
C PRO A 204 9.44 -2.44 -9.48
N VAL A 205 8.28 -1.90 -9.80
CA VAL A 205 7.02 -2.65 -10.00
C VAL A 205 7.16 -3.70 -11.09
N ASP A 206 7.97 -3.43 -12.11
CA ASP A 206 8.29 -4.38 -13.16
C ASP A 206 9.02 -5.63 -12.68
N ARG A 207 9.70 -5.56 -11.52
CA ARG A 207 10.42 -6.69 -10.91
C ARG A 207 9.64 -7.44 -9.84
N ILE A 208 8.64 -6.82 -9.26
CA ILE A 208 7.84 -7.43 -8.19
C ILE A 208 7.09 -8.65 -8.72
N ASN A 209 6.46 -8.50 -9.89
CA ASN A 209 5.59 -9.51 -10.50
C ASN A 209 6.35 -10.56 -11.34
N ARG A 210 7.68 -10.52 -11.40
CA ARG A 210 8.47 -11.50 -12.16
C ARG A 210 8.49 -12.86 -11.48
N GLU A 211 8.47 -13.92 -12.27
CA GLU A 211 8.62 -15.29 -11.75
C GLU A 211 10.05 -15.59 -11.32
N GLN A 212 11.02 -15.05 -12.05
CA GLN A 212 12.45 -15.24 -11.73
C GLN A 212 12.99 -14.08 -10.92
N ARG A 213 13.57 -14.38 -9.74
CA ARG A 213 14.17 -13.41 -8.81
C ARG A 213 13.23 -12.24 -8.49
N PRO A 214 12.02 -12.50 -8.01
CA PRO A 214 11.09 -11.44 -7.64
C PRO A 214 11.66 -10.60 -6.50
N ARG A 215 11.22 -9.36 -6.41
CA ARG A 215 11.45 -8.50 -5.24
C ARG A 215 10.11 -8.36 -4.51
N PRO A 216 9.83 -9.21 -3.52
CA PRO A 216 8.53 -9.20 -2.85
C PRO A 216 8.28 -7.84 -2.18
N PHE A 217 7.12 -7.28 -2.49
CA PHE A 217 6.63 -6.02 -1.97
C PHE A 217 5.10 -6.09 -1.90
N ALA A 218 4.50 -5.43 -0.94
CA ALA A 218 3.06 -5.20 -0.86
C ALA A 218 2.80 -3.83 -0.25
N ASN A 219 1.59 -3.32 -0.42
CA ASN A 219 1.10 -2.06 0.14
C ASN A 219 -0.05 -2.36 1.10
N GLY A 220 0.06 -1.94 2.35
CA GLY A 220 -0.86 -2.23 3.44
C GLY A 220 -2.30 -1.75 3.24
N GLN A 221 -2.53 -0.83 2.29
CA GLN A 221 -3.87 -0.34 1.97
C GLN A 221 -4.76 -1.39 1.30
N PHE A 222 -4.15 -2.45 0.72
CA PHE A 222 -4.91 -3.55 0.12
C PHE A 222 -4.06 -4.82 0.08
N LEU A 223 -4.36 -5.78 0.94
CA LEU A 223 -3.69 -7.07 1.04
C LEU A 223 -4.72 -8.18 0.94
N LEU A 224 -4.87 -8.77 -0.25
CA LEU A 224 -5.80 -9.87 -0.52
C LEU A 224 -5.04 -11.19 -0.52
N PHE A 225 -5.25 -12.00 0.52
CA PHE A 225 -4.67 -13.33 0.70
C PHE A 225 -5.67 -14.41 0.35
N THR A 226 -5.18 -15.57 -0.13
CA THR A 226 -5.93 -16.80 0.07
C THR A 226 -5.93 -17.13 1.57
N ASN A 227 -7.07 -17.59 2.10
CA ASN A 227 -7.18 -17.98 3.52
C ASN A 227 -6.13 -19.05 3.89
N GLU A 228 -5.91 -20.02 3.00
CA GLU A 228 -4.91 -21.06 3.15
C GLU A 228 -3.50 -20.49 3.34
N MET A 229 -3.06 -19.56 2.47
CA MET A 229 -1.74 -18.95 2.58
C MET A 229 -1.63 -18.14 3.87
N TYR A 230 -2.62 -17.28 4.17
CA TYR A 230 -2.60 -16.47 5.39
C TYR A 230 -2.45 -17.34 6.66
N THR A 231 -3.19 -18.45 6.73
CA THR A 231 -3.14 -19.38 7.86
C THR A 231 -1.79 -20.11 7.93
N SER A 232 -1.29 -20.59 6.79
CA SER A 232 -0.05 -21.37 6.73
C SER A 232 1.19 -20.59 7.17
N ILE A 233 1.22 -19.27 6.92
CA ILE A 233 2.33 -18.40 7.33
C ILE A 233 2.21 -17.87 8.76
N GLY A 234 1.17 -18.26 9.52
CA GLY A 234 0.93 -17.81 10.89
C GLY A 234 0.23 -16.44 11.00
N GLY A 235 -0.26 -15.88 9.88
CA GLY A 235 -1.02 -14.64 9.85
C GLY A 235 -0.30 -13.47 10.52
N HIS A 236 -1.06 -12.56 11.14
CA HIS A 236 -0.51 -11.36 11.81
C HIS A 236 0.37 -11.68 13.04
N VAL A 237 0.33 -12.92 13.56
CA VAL A 237 1.25 -13.32 14.65
C VAL A 237 2.70 -13.32 14.16
N ALA A 238 2.94 -13.72 12.90
CA ALA A 238 4.27 -13.77 12.30
C ALA A 238 4.88 -12.37 12.06
N VAL A 239 4.06 -11.31 12.08
CA VAL A 239 4.49 -9.92 11.81
C VAL A 239 4.08 -8.95 12.92
N LYS A 240 3.81 -9.46 14.13
CA LYS A 240 3.20 -8.69 15.24
C LYS A 240 3.98 -7.44 15.66
N GLU A 241 5.30 -7.44 15.51
CA GLU A 241 6.22 -6.36 15.89
C GLU A 241 6.63 -5.47 14.69
N GLU A 242 6.21 -5.84 13.48
CA GLU A 242 6.62 -5.13 12.28
C GLU A 242 5.84 -3.82 12.10
N LEU A 243 6.55 -2.75 11.81
CA LEU A 243 5.96 -1.44 11.52
C LEU A 243 5.47 -1.31 10.07
N LEU A 244 6.04 -2.12 9.17
CA LEU A 244 5.60 -2.30 7.79
C LEU A 244 5.27 -3.78 7.58
N GLU A 245 4.14 -4.18 8.17
CA GLU A 245 3.63 -5.55 8.12
C GLU A 245 3.39 -6.05 6.70
N ASP A 246 3.05 -5.15 5.79
CA ASP A 246 2.80 -5.41 4.39
C ASP A 246 4.05 -5.93 3.65
N ILE A 247 5.20 -5.27 3.83
CA ILE A 247 6.48 -5.71 3.25
C ILE A 247 6.94 -7.02 3.90
N ALA A 248 6.73 -7.18 5.21
CA ALA A 248 7.05 -8.41 5.92
C ALA A 248 6.21 -9.58 5.38
N PHE A 249 4.90 -9.41 5.22
CA PHE A 249 4.02 -10.39 4.61
C PHE A 249 4.46 -10.79 3.20
N ALA A 250 4.79 -9.82 2.35
CA ALA A 250 5.25 -10.13 1.00
C ALA A 250 6.49 -11.04 1.00
N ARG A 251 7.42 -10.82 1.94
CA ARG A 251 8.63 -11.64 2.10
C ARG A 251 8.29 -13.05 2.61
N ILE A 252 7.46 -13.15 3.64
CA ILE A 252 7.08 -14.43 4.25
C ILE A 252 6.29 -15.29 3.25
N VAL A 253 5.31 -14.70 2.54
CA VAL A 253 4.56 -15.41 1.49
C VAL A 253 5.49 -15.92 0.40
N HIS A 254 6.44 -15.10 -0.05
CA HIS A 254 7.42 -15.53 -1.05
C HIS A 254 8.32 -16.67 -0.54
N GLN A 255 8.79 -16.61 0.72
CA GLN A 255 9.59 -17.65 1.36
C GLN A 255 8.81 -18.97 1.51
N ALA A 256 7.50 -18.87 1.73
CA ALA A 256 6.60 -20.04 1.78
C ALA A 256 6.24 -20.59 0.38
N GLY A 257 6.85 -20.06 -0.69
CA GLY A 257 6.58 -20.50 -2.08
C GLY A 257 5.33 -19.89 -2.69
N GLY A 258 4.65 -18.97 -1.99
CA GLY A 258 3.47 -18.27 -2.51
C GLY A 258 3.84 -17.18 -3.53
N ARG A 259 2.97 -17.01 -4.52
CA ARG A 259 3.14 -15.94 -5.52
C ARG A 259 2.57 -14.63 -4.97
N VAL A 260 3.42 -13.60 -4.85
CA VAL A 260 3.04 -12.23 -4.54
C VAL A 260 2.84 -11.46 -5.84
N GLN A 261 1.73 -10.75 -5.97
CA GLN A 261 1.42 -9.91 -7.13
C GLN A 261 1.04 -8.50 -6.66
N VAL A 262 1.53 -7.50 -7.37
CA VAL A 262 1.17 -6.08 -7.13
C VAL A 262 0.63 -5.48 -8.41
N LEU A 263 -0.57 -4.90 -8.33
CA LEU A 263 -1.23 -4.23 -9.44
C LEU A 263 -1.49 -2.77 -9.09
N PHE A 264 -1.58 -1.93 -10.10
CA PHE A 264 -2.09 -0.58 -9.91
C PHE A 264 -3.61 -0.62 -9.78
N ALA A 265 -4.13 0.11 -8.80
CA ALA A 265 -5.58 0.22 -8.59
C ALA A 265 -6.28 1.00 -9.72
N ASP A 266 -5.58 1.92 -10.35
CA ASP A 266 -6.02 2.65 -11.54
C ASP A 266 -7.41 3.28 -11.39
N GLY A 267 -7.62 3.96 -10.26
CA GLY A 267 -8.85 4.65 -9.89
C GLY A 267 -9.86 3.79 -9.12
N LEU A 268 -9.76 2.45 -9.13
CA LEU A 268 -10.72 1.58 -8.43
C LEU A 268 -10.51 1.55 -6.91
N LEU A 269 -9.30 1.80 -6.41
CA LEU A 269 -9.00 2.04 -4.99
C LEU A 269 -8.41 3.43 -4.84
N GLN A 270 -8.99 4.24 -3.98
CA GLN A 270 -8.51 5.57 -3.66
C GLN A 270 -8.15 5.65 -2.18
N CYS A 271 -7.16 6.47 -1.86
CA CYS A 271 -6.74 6.74 -0.48
C CYS A 271 -6.30 8.19 -0.33
N SER A 272 -6.67 8.80 0.81
CA SER A 272 -6.21 10.13 1.20
C SER A 272 -5.22 9.99 2.36
N MET A 273 -3.92 9.88 2.05
CA MET A 273 -2.92 9.47 3.04
C MET A 273 -2.70 10.47 4.18
N TYR A 274 -2.77 11.77 3.93
CA TYR A 274 -2.35 12.76 4.94
C TYR A 274 -3.24 14.00 4.99
N SER A 275 -3.70 14.34 6.19
CA SER A 275 -4.52 15.54 6.40
C SER A 275 -3.68 16.82 6.53
N THR A 276 -2.41 16.70 6.95
CA THR A 276 -1.48 17.82 7.18
C THR A 276 -0.08 17.54 6.64
N PHE A 277 0.70 18.61 6.41
CA PHE A 277 2.11 18.47 5.99
C PHE A 277 2.97 17.79 7.05
N GLU A 278 2.70 18.01 8.34
CA GLU A 278 3.46 17.34 9.40
C GLU A 278 3.16 15.84 9.45
N ALA A 279 1.91 15.43 9.30
CA ALA A 279 1.53 14.01 9.19
C ALA A 279 2.21 13.37 7.95
N PHE A 280 2.25 14.07 6.82
CA PHE A 280 2.98 13.67 5.62
C PHE A 280 4.45 13.40 5.91
N LYS A 281 5.14 14.37 6.52
CA LYS A 281 6.57 14.28 6.84
C LYS A 281 6.88 13.10 7.76
N GLN A 282 6.07 12.90 8.82
CA GLN A 282 6.25 11.80 9.76
C GLN A 282 5.98 10.44 9.10
N GLY A 283 4.94 10.33 8.30
CA GLY A 283 4.61 9.11 7.57
C GLY A 283 5.72 8.73 6.57
N TRP A 284 6.20 9.65 5.76
CA TRP A 284 7.28 9.39 4.81
C TRP A 284 8.61 9.09 5.49
N LYS A 285 8.92 9.76 6.61
CA LYS A 285 10.11 9.43 7.42
C LYS A 285 10.06 7.96 7.87
N ARG A 286 8.92 7.48 8.38
CA ARG A 286 8.73 6.08 8.77
C ARG A 286 8.93 5.14 7.58
N ILE A 287 8.27 5.43 6.44
CA ILE A 287 8.37 4.62 5.24
C ILE A 287 9.84 4.51 4.77
N TYR A 288 10.59 5.61 4.70
CA TYR A 288 11.98 5.57 4.25
C TYR A 288 12.90 4.78 5.19
N ILE A 289 12.76 4.97 6.51
CA ILE A 289 13.57 4.27 7.50
C ILE A 289 13.33 2.76 7.41
N GLU A 290 12.08 2.33 7.40
CA GLU A 290 11.73 0.91 7.41
C GLU A 290 11.98 0.26 6.04
N ALA A 291 11.67 0.92 4.94
CA ALA A 291 11.94 0.42 3.60
C ALA A 291 13.44 0.20 3.34
N SER A 292 14.30 1.03 3.93
CA SER A 292 15.76 0.84 3.90
C SER A 292 16.28 -0.21 4.88
N SER A 293 15.40 -0.88 5.65
CA SER A 293 15.75 -1.83 6.73
C SER A 293 16.66 -1.16 7.77
N ARG A 294 16.41 0.10 8.09
CA ARG A 294 17.17 0.96 9.03
C ARG A 294 18.66 1.09 8.69
N ASN A 295 19.04 0.82 7.44
CA ASN A 295 20.43 0.86 6.98
C ASN A 295 20.65 2.09 6.07
N VAL A 296 21.36 3.09 6.61
CA VAL A 296 21.64 4.37 5.92
C VAL A 296 22.39 4.14 4.59
N ASN A 297 23.28 3.16 4.50
CA ASN A 297 24.02 2.87 3.27
C ASN A 297 23.12 2.36 2.14
N ARG A 298 21.95 1.78 2.45
CA ARG A 298 20.97 1.40 1.42
C ARG A 298 20.20 2.59 0.87
N LEU A 299 20.01 3.66 1.66
CA LEU A 299 19.40 4.91 1.19
C LEU A 299 20.23 5.60 0.11
N PHE A 300 21.58 5.51 0.18
CA PHE A 300 22.48 6.14 -0.78
C PHE A 300 22.87 5.24 -1.97
N ARG A 301 22.67 3.91 -1.88
CA ARG A 301 22.96 2.96 -2.96
C ARG A 301 21.75 2.65 -3.85
N SER A 302 20.58 3.06 -3.42
CA SER A 302 19.32 2.95 -4.18
C SER A 302 19.12 4.22 -5.01
#